data_9d91e3911100a869fb50acb8cea4f6cf
#
_entry.id   9d91e3911100a869fb50acb8cea4f6cf
#
_cell.length_a   1.000
_cell.length_b   1.000
_cell.length_c   1.000
_cell.angle_alpha   90.00
_cell.angle_beta   90.00
_cell.angle_gamma   90.00
#
_symmetry.space_group_name_H-M   'P 1'
#
loop_
_entity.id
_entity.type
_entity.pdbx_description
1 polymer ?
#
loop_
_entity_poly.entity_id
_entity_poly.type
_entity_poly.pdbx_seq_one_letter_code
_entity_poly.pdbx_strand_id
1 'polypeptide(L)'
;MKNKRFLRRLTVICLFAGLVSACLSITPLQAQTNGSVSLEGQVVCCAECWAEADRTKVEFGTAEDLLKSQSCVANGDPTLLAVREGDKFNLYQLEQGKFRLPGKNWLEFIGKRIAVAGSLQKKKNASVIRVDTLRVLAPSLAEREAANVVGREVELALNDPFGTKQSLSSFKGRIVLLNFWATYCIPCRKEMPDLAAIQNDFAALGVQVVGASTDEAADRSKVMQFVKETKVNFPIWMGATTSDMLRFGLGSALPGTVVIGRDGRIARVISGVINQADLKKEIDSMLAAAEKTAANVPVNKQTQVASAKPKSSEVSSVPS
;
A
#
# COMPACT_ATOMS: atom_id res chain seq x y z
N MET A 1 79.14 -41.82 6.48
CA MET A 1 80.22 -40.93 6.93
C MET A 1 79.64 -39.53 6.98
N LYS A 2 79.44 -38.99 8.24
CA LYS A 2 80.08 -37.77 8.78
C LYS A 2 79.74 -36.51 7.93
N ASN A 3 79.17 -35.37 8.40
CA ASN A 3 79.26 -34.61 9.65
C ASN A 3 78.24 -33.48 9.56
N LYS A 4 77.40 -33.19 10.50
CA LYS A 4 77.42 -32.32 11.70
C LYS A 4 77.86 -30.85 11.47
N ARG A 5 77.00 -29.97 12.04
CA ARG A 5 77.30 -28.64 12.68
C ARG A 5 77.04 -27.40 11.79
N PHE A 6 76.53 -26.24 12.26
CA PHE A 6 76.27 -25.62 13.57
C PHE A 6 75.47 -24.31 13.36
N LEU A 7 74.54 -24.10 14.17
CA LEU A 7 74.10 -22.89 14.90
C LEU A 7 74.65 -21.51 14.48
N ARG A 8 73.83 -20.53 14.29
CA ARG A 8 73.75 -19.34 15.16
C ARG A 8 72.60 -18.35 14.76
N ARG A 9 72.00 -17.93 15.83
CA ARG A 9 70.98 -16.85 16.01
C ARG A 9 71.44 -15.53 15.34
N LEU A 10 70.42 -14.76 14.84
CA LEU A 10 70.29 -13.33 15.15
C LEU A 10 68.86 -12.86 15.04
N THR A 11 68.38 -12.33 16.16
CA THR A 11 67.14 -11.64 16.37
C THR A 11 67.22 -10.24 15.74
N VAL A 12 66.33 -9.85 14.90
CA VAL A 12 66.06 -8.43 14.64
C VAL A 12 64.51 -8.18 14.73
N ILE A 13 64.20 -7.42 15.75
CA ILE A 13 62.89 -6.84 15.99
C ILE A 13 62.70 -5.66 15.02
N CYS A 14 61.70 -5.66 14.18
CA CYS A 14 61.19 -4.45 13.58
C CYS A 14 59.68 -4.43 13.74
N LEU A 15 59.23 -3.56 14.64
CA LEU A 15 57.88 -3.07 14.76
C LEU A 15 57.52 -2.29 13.48
N PHE A 16 56.50 -2.77 12.75
CA PHE A 16 55.71 -1.92 11.83
C PHE A 16 54.25 -2.18 12.06
N ALA A 17 53.61 -1.15 12.56
CA ALA A 17 52.15 -1.05 12.63
C ALA A 17 51.61 -0.95 11.20
N GLY A 18 50.90 -1.97 10.74
CA GLY A 18 50.18 -1.98 9.49
C GLY A 18 48.72 -2.29 9.76
N LEU A 19 47.89 -1.29 9.55
CA LEU A 19 46.41 -1.41 9.53
C LEU A 19 46.01 -2.52 8.56
N VAL A 20 45.56 -3.64 9.08
CA VAL A 20 44.84 -4.65 8.31
C VAL A 20 43.38 -4.22 8.24
N SER A 21 43.04 -3.58 7.13
CA SER A 21 41.63 -3.38 6.71
C SER A 21 41.03 -4.75 6.46
N ALA A 22 40.30 -5.27 7.44
CA ALA A 22 39.52 -6.49 7.27
C ALA A 22 38.31 -6.17 6.42
N CYS A 23 38.41 -6.35 5.11
CA CYS A 23 37.24 -6.52 4.22
C CYS A 23 36.51 -7.78 4.71
N LEU A 24 35.48 -7.57 5.52
CA LEU A 24 34.50 -8.59 5.83
C LEU A 24 33.71 -8.88 4.54
N SER A 25 34.23 -9.81 3.75
CA SER A 25 33.44 -10.49 2.72
C SER A 25 32.36 -11.26 3.42
N ILE A 26 31.14 -10.68 3.45
CA ILE A 26 29.96 -11.39 3.89
C ILE A 26 29.62 -12.41 2.79
N THR A 27 30.26 -13.57 2.85
CA THR A 27 29.81 -14.74 2.10
C THR A 27 28.47 -15.16 2.70
N PRO A 28 27.41 -15.33 1.89
CA PRO A 28 26.17 -15.91 2.40
C PRO A 28 26.48 -17.32 2.88
N LEU A 29 26.33 -17.54 4.18
CA LEU A 29 26.51 -18.84 4.81
C LEU A 29 25.43 -19.78 4.30
N GLN A 30 25.74 -20.57 3.28
CA GLN A 30 24.91 -21.70 2.87
C GLN A 30 25.09 -22.84 3.88
N ALA A 31 24.31 -22.80 4.95
CA ALA A 31 24.20 -23.90 5.86
C ALA A 31 23.30 -24.97 5.23
N GLN A 32 23.90 -25.94 4.57
CA GLN A 32 23.24 -27.20 4.22
C GLN A 32 23.21 -28.10 5.46
N THR A 33 22.07 -28.17 6.11
CA THR A 33 21.83 -29.18 7.13
C THR A 33 20.60 -30.01 6.73
N ASN A 34 20.83 -31.30 6.47
CA ASN A 34 19.81 -32.34 6.30
C ASN A 34 18.66 -32.03 5.34
N GLY A 35 18.94 -31.72 4.06
CA GLY A 35 17.90 -31.54 3.04
C GLY A 35 17.08 -30.24 3.16
N SER A 36 17.36 -29.37 4.13
CA SER A 36 16.72 -28.05 4.21
C SER A 36 17.55 -27.00 3.47
N VAL A 37 16.89 -26.15 2.72
CA VAL A 37 17.51 -25.00 2.04
C VAL A 37 16.94 -23.71 2.58
N SER A 38 17.77 -22.64 2.53
CA SER A 38 17.35 -21.27 2.75
C SER A 38 17.61 -20.46 1.49
N LEU A 39 16.59 -19.83 0.94
CA LEU A 39 16.65 -19.05 -0.28
C LEU A 39 16.06 -17.66 -0.05
N GLU A 40 16.67 -16.67 -0.71
CA GLU A 40 16.13 -15.31 -0.77
C GLU A 40 15.81 -14.96 -2.21
N GLY A 41 14.64 -14.37 -2.45
CA GLY A 41 14.22 -14.03 -3.79
C GLY A 41 12.97 -13.18 -3.82
N GLN A 42 12.51 -12.91 -5.03
CA GLN A 42 11.27 -12.18 -5.27
C GLN A 42 10.16 -13.15 -5.65
N VAL A 43 8.97 -12.97 -5.05
CA VAL A 43 7.80 -13.80 -5.36
C VAL A 43 7.16 -13.31 -6.65
N VAL A 44 6.91 -14.22 -7.59
CA VAL A 44 6.31 -13.94 -8.89
C VAL A 44 5.16 -14.90 -9.17
N CYS A 45 4.18 -14.46 -9.96
CA CYS A 45 2.97 -15.25 -10.18
C CYS A 45 3.19 -16.50 -11.06
N CYS A 46 4.03 -16.39 -12.10
CA CYS A 46 4.29 -17.46 -13.04
C CYS A 46 5.58 -17.17 -13.83
N ALA A 47 6.06 -18.14 -14.60
CA ALA A 47 7.27 -17.99 -15.42
C ALA A 47 7.07 -17.02 -16.60
N GLU A 48 5.89 -17.01 -17.19
CA GLU A 48 5.52 -16.14 -18.30
C GLU A 48 5.58 -14.68 -17.90
N CYS A 49 4.93 -14.31 -16.78
CA CYS A 49 4.98 -12.94 -16.25
C CYS A 49 6.40 -12.49 -15.89
N TRP A 50 7.22 -13.43 -15.41
CA TRP A 50 8.63 -13.13 -15.15
C TRP A 50 9.40 -12.83 -16.42
N ALA A 51 9.12 -13.57 -17.49
CA ALA A 51 9.82 -13.48 -18.78
C ALA A 51 9.38 -12.28 -19.64
N GLU A 52 8.32 -11.55 -19.28
CA GLU A 52 7.82 -10.39 -20.04
C GLU A 52 8.84 -9.24 -20.14
N ALA A 53 9.82 -9.18 -19.24
CA ALA A 53 10.83 -8.14 -19.25
C ALA A 53 12.21 -8.67 -18.82
N ASP A 54 13.26 -7.92 -19.18
CA ASP A 54 14.63 -8.16 -18.67
C ASP A 54 14.68 -7.79 -17.17
N ARG A 55 14.48 -8.79 -16.31
CA ARG A 55 14.42 -8.64 -14.84
C ARG A 55 15.76 -8.31 -14.19
N THR A 56 16.82 -8.24 -14.96
CA THR A 56 18.09 -7.65 -14.48
C THR A 56 18.05 -6.12 -14.50
N LYS A 57 17.14 -5.52 -15.29
CA LYS A 57 16.98 -4.07 -15.48
C LYS A 57 15.65 -3.55 -14.95
N VAL A 58 14.59 -4.37 -15.03
CA VAL A 58 13.23 -3.98 -14.65
C VAL A 58 12.78 -4.84 -13.46
N GLU A 59 12.54 -4.21 -12.33
CA GLU A 59 12.04 -4.89 -11.13
C GLU A 59 10.60 -5.37 -11.35
N PHE A 60 10.29 -6.59 -10.89
CA PHE A 60 8.92 -7.12 -10.85
C PHE A 60 8.15 -6.54 -9.65
N GLY A 61 6.84 -6.47 -9.77
CA GLY A 61 5.96 -6.05 -8.66
C GLY A 61 5.47 -4.62 -8.79
N THR A 62 5.41 -4.09 -10.02
CA THR A 62 4.65 -2.88 -10.36
C THR A 62 3.15 -3.10 -10.12
N ALA A 63 2.37 -2.02 -10.09
CA ALA A 63 0.92 -2.12 -10.02
C ALA A 63 0.33 -2.99 -11.14
N GLU A 64 0.87 -2.91 -12.35
CA GLU A 64 0.46 -3.72 -13.50
C GLU A 64 0.81 -5.21 -13.30
N ASP A 65 2.03 -5.52 -12.84
CA ASP A 65 2.43 -6.89 -12.53
C ASP A 65 1.48 -7.52 -11.49
N LEU A 66 1.10 -6.76 -10.43
CA LEU A 66 0.21 -7.24 -9.39
C LEU A 66 -1.22 -7.50 -9.89
N LEU A 67 -1.71 -6.65 -10.81
CA LEU A 67 -3.02 -6.85 -11.45
C LEU A 67 -3.05 -8.12 -12.30
N LYS A 68 -2.05 -8.31 -13.17
CA LYS A 68 -1.91 -9.53 -14.00
C LYS A 68 -1.80 -10.77 -13.12
N SER A 69 -1.09 -10.67 -12.01
CA SER A 69 -0.88 -11.80 -11.09
C SER A 69 -2.16 -12.35 -10.48
N GLN A 70 -3.21 -11.54 -10.34
CA GLN A 70 -4.51 -12.02 -9.83
C GLN A 70 -5.11 -13.10 -10.74
N SER A 71 -5.06 -12.87 -12.04
CA SER A 71 -5.54 -13.84 -13.05
C SER A 71 -4.70 -15.13 -13.05
N CYS A 72 -3.37 -15.01 -13.01
CA CYS A 72 -2.49 -16.19 -12.95
C CYS A 72 -2.79 -17.05 -11.72
N VAL A 73 -2.89 -16.43 -10.54
CA VAL A 73 -3.18 -17.16 -9.29
C VAL A 73 -4.59 -17.75 -9.31
N ALA A 74 -5.58 -17.05 -9.87
CA ALA A 74 -6.96 -17.55 -10.00
C ALA A 74 -7.04 -18.76 -10.95
N ASN A 75 -6.23 -18.78 -12.01
CA ASN A 75 -6.13 -19.89 -12.96
C ASN A 75 -5.36 -21.10 -12.39
N GLY A 76 -4.74 -20.96 -11.22
CA GLY A 76 -3.98 -22.04 -10.57
C GLY A 76 -2.54 -22.14 -11.06
N ASP A 77 -2.01 -21.11 -11.69
CA ASP A 77 -0.61 -21.08 -12.11
C ASP A 77 0.31 -21.17 -10.90
N PRO A 78 1.43 -21.90 -11.00
CA PRO A 78 2.35 -22.07 -9.89
C PRO A 78 3.07 -20.77 -9.54
N THR A 79 2.93 -20.30 -8.32
CA THR A 79 3.70 -19.17 -7.80
C THR A 79 5.17 -19.56 -7.63
N LEU A 80 6.06 -18.67 -8.04
CA LEU A 80 7.50 -18.94 -8.09
C LEU A 80 8.27 -17.97 -7.18
N LEU A 81 9.43 -18.42 -6.73
CA LEU A 81 10.47 -17.60 -6.12
C LEU A 81 11.61 -17.40 -7.14
N ALA A 82 11.81 -16.18 -7.59
CA ALA A 82 12.93 -15.81 -8.44
C ALA A 82 14.16 -15.51 -7.56
N VAL A 83 15.12 -16.40 -7.55
CA VAL A 83 16.37 -16.31 -6.79
C VAL A 83 17.49 -15.87 -7.72
N ARG A 84 18.17 -14.79 -7.36
CA ARG A 84 19.28 -14.26 -8.14
C ARG A 84 20.55 -15.05 -7.86
N GLU A 85 21.20 -15.56 -8.88
CA GLU A 85 22.51 -16.21 -8.82
C GLU A 85 23.44 -15.55 -9.85
N GLY A 86 24.29 -14.63 -9.40
CA GLY A 86 25.09 -13.77 -10.29
C GLY A 86 24.19 -12.89 -11.16
N ASP A 87 24.33 -13.03 -12.50
CA ASP A 87 23.54 -12.27 -13.50
C ASP A 87 22.30 -13.03 -13.99
N LYS A 88 21.97 -14.16 -13.38
CA LYS A 88 20.82 -14.98 -13.76
C LYS A 88 19.87 -15.14 -12.59
N PHE A 89 18.66 -15.55 -12.96
CA PHE A 89 17.62 -15.91 -11.98
C PHE A 89 17.23 -17.37 -12.14
N ASN A 90 17.18 -18.08 -11.03
CA ASN A 90 16.60 -19.40 -10.93
C ASN A 90 15.21 -19.31 -10.35
N LEU A 91 14.24 -19.98 -11.00
CA LEU A 91 12.85 -19.98 -10.57
C LEU A 91 12.54 -21.27 -9.80
N TYR A 92 12.04 -21.09 -8.58
CA TYR A 92 11.64 -22.19 -7.70
C TYR A 92 10.13 -22.11 -7.46
N GLN A 93 9.40 -23.19 -7.74
CA GLN A 93 7.98 -23.24 -7.40
C GLN A 93 7.79 -23.25 -5.88
N LEU A 94 6.90 -22.40 -5.38
CA LEU A 94 6.54 -22.34 -3.97
C LEU A 94 5.39 -23.31 -3.67
N GLU A 95 5.60 -24.22 -2.72
CA GLU A 95 4.57 -25.06 -2.16
C GLU A 95 4.49 -24.83 -0.65
N GLN A 96 3.30 -24.96 -0.10
CA GLN A 96 3.10 -24.85 1.34
C GLN A 96 3.68 -26.07 2.05
N GLY A 97 4.59 -25.81 3.02
CA GLY A 97 5.11 -26.78 3.97
C GLY A 97 4.49 -26.58 5.35
N LYS A 98 5.31 -26.30 6.36
CA LYS A 98 4.84 -25.96 7.71
C LYS A 98 4.35 -24.52 7.82
N PHE A 99 4.85 -23.63 6.97
CA PHE A 99 4.39 -22.24 6.91
C PHE A 99 2.90 -22.19 6.56
N ARG A 100 2.13 -21.38 7.30
CA ARG A 100 0.70 -21.18 7.05
C ARG A 100 0.50 -19.89 6.29
N LEU A 101 -0.04 -19.99 5.08
CA LEU A 101 -0.43 -18.82 4.30
C LEU A 101 -1.55 -18.05 5.02
N PRO A 102 -1.49 -16.72 5.07
CA PRO A 102 -2.57 -15.89 5.62
C PRO A 102 -3.91 -16.09 4.90
N GLY A 103 -3.84 -16.39 3.59
CA GLY A 103 -4.97 -16.71 2.73
C GLY A 103 -4.90 -18.12 2.14
N LYS A 104 -5.62 -18.33 1.02
CA LYS A 104 -5.64 -19.62 0.32
C LYS A 104 -4.47 -19.81 -0.65
N ASN A 105 -3.77 -18.74 -0.99
CA ASN A 105 -2.74 -18.70 -2.02
C ASN A 105 -1.62 -17.71 -1.68
N TRP A 106 -0.64 -17.58 -2.56
CA TRP A 106 0.54 -16.73 -2.39
C TRP A 106 0.34 -15.27 -2.81
N LEU A 107 -0.88 -14.85 -3.16
CA LEU A 107 -1.15 -13.54 -3.76
C LEU A 107 -0.62 -12.37 -2.91
N GLU A 108 -0.72 -12.46 -1.60
CA GLU A 108 -0.22 -11.44 -0.66
C GLU A 108 1.30 -11.21 -0.76
N PHE A 109 2.04 -12.21 -1.22
CA PHE A 109 3.51 -12.13 -1.30
C PHE A 109 4.02 -11.76 -2.69
N ILE A 110 3.16 -11.73 -3.71
CA ILE A 110 3.57 -11.40 -5.09
C ILE A 110 4.26 -10.03 -5.12
N GLY A 111 5.38 -9.95 -5.80
CA GLY A 111 6.22 -8.76 -5.92
C GLY A 111 7.11 -8.49 -4.72
N LYS A 112 6.87 -9.11 -3.54
CA LYS A 112 7.70 -8.92 -2.34
C LYS A 112 8.99 -9.72 -2.43
N ARG A 113 10.04 -9.19 -1.80
CA ARG A 113 11.26 -9.97 -1.53
C ARG A 113 11.08 -10.71 -0.22
N ILE A 114 11.34 -12.01 -0.25
CA ILE A 114 11.20 -12.88 0.91
C ILE A 114 12.44 -13.75 1.10
N ALA A 115 12.67 -14.14 2.35
CA ALA A 115 13.53 -15.26 2.71
C ALA A 115 12.63 -16.44 3.09
N VAL A 116 12.90 -17.59 2.51
CA VAL A 116 12.19 -18.84 2.83
C VAL A 116 13.18 -19.92 3.25
N ALA A 117 12.78 -20.75 4.21
CA ALA A 117 13.49 -21.98 4.50
C ALA A 117 12.52 -23.16 4.43
N GLY A 118 13.03 -24.30 3.97
CA GLY A 118 12.23 -25.49 3.76
C GLY A 118 12.98 -26.60 3.03
N SER A 119 12.26 -27.54 2.45
CA SER A 119 12.85 -28.67 1.70
C SER A 119 12.77 -28.42 0.20
N LEU A 120 13.91 -28.59 -0.47
CA LEU A 120 14.01 -28.52 -1.94
C LEU A 120 13.76 -29.88 -2.55
N GLN A 121 12.86 -29.95 -3.53
CA GLN A 121 12.54 -31.15 -4.28
C GLN A 121 12.69 -30.88 -5.78
N LYS A 122 13.36 -31.76 -6.50
CA LYS A 122 13.37 -31.76 -7.98
C LYS A 122 12.19 -32.56 -8.49
N LYS A 123 11.24 -31.90 -9.14
CA LYS A 123 10.21 -32.54 -9.97
C LYS A 123 10.65 -32.53 -11.44
N LYS A 124 9.99 -33.34 -12.30
CA LYS A 124 10.40 -33.58 -13.69
C LYS A 124 10.71 -32.29 -14.49
N ASN A 125 9.96 -31.20 -14.23
CA ASN A 125 10.09 -29.94 -14.97
C ASN A 125 10.25 -28.71 -14.04
N ALA A 126 10.43 -28.88 -12.73
CA ALA A 126 10.52 -27.77 -11.79
C ALA A 126 11.36 -28.11 -10.57
N SER A 127 12.04 -27.12 -10.04
CA SER A 127 12.59 -27.15 -8.69
C SER A 127 11.54 -26.57 -7.74
N VAL A 128 11.11 -27.34 -6.76
CA VAL A 128 10.02 -26.98 -5.84
C VAL A 128 10.59 -26.81 -4.44
N ILE A 129 10.29 -25.70 -3.80
CA ILE A 129 10.57 -25.49 -2.38
C ILE A 129 9.28 -25.58 -1.58
N ARG A 130 9.24 -26.54 -0.62
CA ARG A 130 8.16 -26.61 0.37
C ARG A 130 8.55 -25.74 1.55
N VAL A 131 7.82 -24.61 1.70
CA VAL A 131 8.14 -23.53 2.63
C VAL A 131 7.73 -23.89 4.05
N ASP A 132 8.71 -24.01 4.95
CA ASP A 132 8.49 -24.23 6.37
C ASP A 132 8.50 -22.95 7.20
N THR A 133 9.32 -21.96 6.76
CA THR A 133 9.35 -20.62 7.35
C THR A 133 9.46 -19.57 6.24
N LEU A 134 8.89 -18.39 6.48
CA LEU A 134 8.93 -17.27 5.57
C LEU A 134 9.13 -15.97 6.37
N ARG A 135 9.99 -15.09 5.85
CA ARG A 135 10.17 -13.73 6.34
C ARG A 135 10.18 -12.75 5.16
N VAL A 136 9.34 -11.73 5.23
CA VAL A 136 9.36 -10.64 4.24
C VAL A 136 10.60 -9.78 4.49
N LEU A 137 11.39 -9.55 3.44
CA LEU A 137 12.62 -8.75 3.45
C LEU A 137 12.37 -7.33 2.96
N ALA A 138 11.53 -7.19 1.93
CA ALA A 138 11.16 -5.91 1.37
C ALA A 138 9.75 -5.97 0.76
N PRO A 139 8.99 -4.86 0.80
CA PRO A 139 7.71 -4.73 0.13
C PRO A 139 7.88 -4.79 -1.40
N SER A 140 6.78 -4.99 -2.14
CA SER A 140 6.75 -4.90 -3.59
C SER A 140 7.08 -3.48 -4.08
N LEU A 141 7.42 -3.33 -5.35
CA LEU A 141 7.64 -2.01 -5.95
C LEU A 141 6.38 -1.15 -5.83
N ALA A 142 5.20 -1.72 -6.12
CA ALA A 142 3.93 -1.03 -5.97
C ALA A 142 3.68 -0.57 -4.53
N GLU A 143 3.98 -1.40 -3.52
CA GLU A 143 3.84 -0.99 -2.10
C GLU A 143 4.83 0.12 -1.72
N ARG A 144 6.03 0.12 -2.27
CA ARG A 144 7.02 1.21 -2.06
C ARG A 144 6.59 2.51 -2.73
N GLU A 145 6.06 2.43 -3.94
CA GLU A 145 5.50 3.58 -4.66
C GLU A 145 4.25 4.11 -3.94
N ALA A 146 3.41 3.20 -3.44
CA ALA A 146 2.24 3.50 -2.65
C ALA A 146 2.59 4.22 -1.34
N ALA A 147 3.68 3.87 -0.68
CA ALA A 147 4.14 4.56 0.53
C ALA A 147 4.48 6.05 0.29
N ASN A 148 4.74 6.44 -0.95
CA ASN A 148 5.06 7.81 -1.34
C ASN A 148 3.83 8.64 -1.77
N VAL A 149 2.59 8.15 -1.57
CA VAL A 149 1.39 8.90 -1.98
C VAL A 149 0.94 9.93 -0.94
N VAL A 150 1.42 9.86 0.30
CA VAL A 150 1.10 10.85 1.34
C VAL A 150 1.55 12.24 0.88
N GLY A 151 0.65 13.23 1.00
CA GLY A 151 0.83 14.58 0.48
C GLY A 151 0.47 14.77 -1.00
N ARG A 152 0.18 13.72 -1.76
CA ARG A 152 -0.27 13.82 -3.16
C ARG A 152 -1.75 14.20 -3.22
N GLU A 153 -2.08 15.11 -4.11
CA GLU A 153 -3.47 15.39 -4.47
C GLU A 153 -4.04 14.24 -5.28
N VAL A 154 -5.26 13.83 -4.95
CA VAL A 154 -5.90 12.66 -5.57
C VAL A 154 -7.32 12.96 -5.97
N GLU A 155 -7.78 12.26 -7.01
CA GLU A 155 -9.16 12.30 -7.49
C GLU A 155 -9.66 10.88 -7.77
N LEU A 156 -10.91 10.63 -7.42
CA LEU A 156 -11.66 9.44 -7.77
C LEU A 156 -13.06 9.84 -8.19
N ALA A 157 -13.48 9.38 -9.36
CA ALA A 157 -14.83 9.57 -9.84
C ALA A 157 -15.46 8.20 -10.16
N LEU A 158 -16.53 7.86 -9.48
CA LEU A 158 -17.30 6.63 -9.64
C LEU A 158 -18.78 6.97 -9.68
N ASN A 159 -19.62 5.99 -9.99
CA ASN A 159 -21.06 6.18 -9.94
C ASN A 159 -21.61 5.74 -8.56
N ASP A 160 -22.62 6.43 -8.06
CA ASP A 160 -23.42 5.90 -6.95
C ASP A 160 -24.27 4.70 -7.41
N PRO A 161 -24.93 3.98 -6.50
CA PRO A 161 -25.77 2.85 -6.88
C PRO A 161 -26.95 3.21 -7.81
N PHE A 162 -27.27 4.49 -8.00
CA PHE A 162 -28.32 4.97 -8.89
C PHE A 162 -27.80 5.43 -10.26
N GLY A 163 -26.49 5.32 -10.49
CA GLY A 163 -25.83 5.69 -11.74
C GLY A 163 -25.41 7.15 -11.82
N THR A 164 -25.57 7.93 -10.74
CA THR A 164 -25.15 9.32 -10.70
C THR A 164 -23.63 9.39 -10.45
N LYS A 165 -22.93 10.15 -11.31
CA LYS A 165 -21.49 10.34 -11.19
C LYS A 165 -21.16 11.14 -9.93
N GLN A 166 -20.28 10.61 -9.12
CA GLN A 166 -19.75 11.18 -7.90
C GLN A 166 -18.24 11.40 -8.02
N SER A 167 -17.68 12.34 -7.26
CA SER A 167 -16.29 12.72 -7.34
C SER A 167 -15.77 13.18 -5.98
N LEU A 168 -14.52 12.89 -5.64
CA LEU A 168 -13.87 13.37 -4.41
C LEU A 168 -13.79 14.89 -4.38
N SER A 169 -13.69 15.54 -5.53
CA SER A 169 -13.66 17.01 -5.64
C SER A 169 -14.94 17.67 -5.09
N SER A 170 -16.06 16.96 -5.00
CA SER A 170 -17.30 17.48 -4.38
C SER A 170 -17.18 17.64 -2.85
N PHE A 171 -16.17 17.05 -2.24
CA PHE A 171 -15.89 17.13 -0.81
C PHE A 171 -14.71 18.03 -0.47
N LYS A 172 -14.25 18.88 -1.39
CA LYS A 172 -13.17 19.85 -1.10
C LYS A 172 -13.49 20.66 0.14
N GLY A 173 -12.50 20.87 1.01
CA GLY A 173 -12.64 21.53 2.30
C GLY A 173 -13.09 20.61 3.44
N ARG A 174 -13.40 19.35 3.16
CA ARG A 174 -13.70 18.32 4.17
C ARG A 174 -12.53 17.37 4.33
N ILE A 175 -12.42 16.73 5.50
CA ILE A 175 -11.61 15.53 5.66
C ILE A 175 -12.42 14.37 5.10
N VAL A 176 -11.85 13.59 4.17
CA VAL A 176 -12.55 12.45 3.58
C VAL A 176 -11.89 11.14 4.03
N LEU A 177 -12.73 10.20 4.50
CA LEU A 177 -12.33 8.83 4.75
C LEU A 177 -12.85 7.98 3.59
N LEU A 178 -11.98 7.71 2.61
CA LEU A 178 -12.30 6.87 1.46
C LEU A 178 -11.99 5.42 1.79
N ASN A 179 -13.02 4.61 2.01
CA ASN A 179 -12.89 3.20 2.34
C ASN A 179 -13.19 2.32 1.13
N PHE A 180 -12.25 1.48 0.73
CA PHE A 180 -12.41 0.45 -0.30
C PHE A 180 -12.88 -0.86 0.33
N TRP A 181 -13.99 -1.40 -0.16
CA TRP A 181 -14.66 -2.55 0.43
C TRP A 181 -15.43 -3.38 -0.61
N ALA A 182 -15.98 -4.53 -0.18
CA ALA A 182 -16.90 -5.33 -0.99
C ALA A 182 -17.86 -6.14 -0.11
N THR A 183 -18.99 -6.54 -0.67
CA THR A 183 -19.99 -7.38 0.05
C THR A 183 -19.46 -8.77 0.38
N TYR A 184 -18.55 -9.33 -0.41
CA TYR A 184 -17.92 -10.62 -0.16
C TYR A 184 -16.74 -10.54 0.84
N CYS A 185 -16.27 -9.35 1.19
CA CYS A 185 -15.17 -9.13 2.13
C CYS A 185 -15.67 -9.17 3.57
N ILE A 186 -15.48 -10.28 4.28
CA ILE A 186 -15.93 -10.46 5.67
C ILE A 186 -15.35 -9.38 6.62
N PRO A 187 -14.04 -9.08 6.63
CA PRO A 187 -13.50 -8.03 7.49
C PRO A 187 -14.06 -6.64 7.16
N CYS A 188 -14.32 -6.33 5.86
CA CYS A 188 -14.94 -5.06 5.48
C CYS A 188 -16.32 -4.91 6.13
N ARG A 189 -17.13 -5.96 6.06
CA ARG A 189 -18.48 -5.96 6.64
C ARG A 189 -18.49 -5.70 8.15
N LYS A 190 -17.43 -6.13 8.85
CA LYS A 190 -17.29 -5.95 10.30
C LYS A 190 -16.91 -4.52 10.68
N GLU A 191 -16.18 -3.79 9.83
CA GLU A 191 -15.76 -2.41 10.13
C GLU A 191 -16.80 -1.34 9.73
N MET A 192 -17.81 -1.68 8.88
CA MET A 192 -18.83 -0.73 8.45
C MET A 192 -19.57 -0.02 9.60
N PRO A 193 -19.95 -0.68 10.72
CA PRO A 193 -20.54 0.00 11.87
C PRO A 193 -19.61 1.05 12.49
N ASP A 194 -18.30 0.79 12.54
CA ASP A 194 -17.30 1.72 13.06
C ASP A 194 -17.17 2.96 12.18
N LEU A 195 -17.17 2.77 10.86
CA LEU A 195 -17.19 3.85 9.88
C LEU A 195 -18.49 4.69 9.98
N ALA A 196 -19.64 4.02 10.17
CA ALA A 196 -20.92 4.71 10.37
C ALA A 196 -20.95 5.53 11.67
N ALA A 197 -20.33 5.03 12.74
CA ALA A 197 -20.18 5.77 13.98
C ALA A 197 -19.28 7.00 13.81
N ILE A 198 -18.15 6.86 13.09
CA ILE A 198 -17.27 7.99 12.74
C ILE A 198 -18.03 9.03 11.91
N GLN A 199 -18.83 8.61 10.91
CA GLN A 199 -19.65 9.53 10.14
C GLN A 199 -20.62 10.31 11.04
N ASN A 200 -21.30 9.64 11.98
CA ASN A 200 -22.19 10.32 12.93
C ASN A 200 -21.47 11.33 13.80
N ASP A 201 -20.33 10.95 14.37
CA ASP A 201 -19.62 11.76 15.35
C ASP A 201 -18.98 13.01 14.71
N PHE A 202 -18.53 12.92 13.46
CA PHE A 202 -17.66 13.92 12.84
C PHE A 202 -18.25 14.64 11.61
N ALA A 203 -19.43 14.23 11.12
CA ALA A 203 -20.04 14.86 9.93
C ALA A 203 -20.23 16.37 10.09
N ALA A 204 -20.74 16.82 11.24
CA ALA A 204 -20.94 18.24 11.57
C ALA A 204 -19.64 19.03 11.66
N LEU A 205 -18.52 18.36 11.90
CA LEU A 205 -17.17 18.94 11.98
C LEU A 205 -16.46 18.97 10.60
N GLY A 206 -17.14 18.58 9.54
CA GLY A 206 -16.60 18.60 8.19
C GLY A 206 -15.80 17.35 7.82
N VAL A 207 -16.14 16.20 8.37
CA VAL A 207 -15.64 14.89 7.96
C VAL A 207 -16.68 14.18 7.11
N GLN A 208 -16.23 13.47 6.08
CA GLN A 208 -17.07 12.66 5.21
C GLN A 208 -16.48 11.28 5.01
N VAL A 209 -17.22 10.24 5.36
CA VAL A 209 -16.91 8.86 4.96
C VAL A 209 -17.48 8.59 3.58
N VAL A 210 -16.72 7.90 2.73
CA VAL A 210 -17.16 7.43 1.41
C VAL A 210 -16.77 5.96 1.27
N GLY A 211 -17.74 5.11 0.99
CA GLY A 211 -17.48 3.68 0.72
C GLY A 211 -17.38 3.43 -0.79
N ALA A 212 -16.18 3.14 -1.27
CA ALA A 212 -15.90 2.76 -2.66
C ALA A 212 -15.96 1.23 -2.79
N SER A 213 -17.08 0.71 -3.29
CA SER A 213 -17.29 -0.73 -3.47
C SER A 213 -16.57 -1.25 -4.70
N THR A 214 -15.83 -2.34 -4.53
CA THR A 214 -15.23 -3.12 -5.63
C THR A 214 -16.18 -4.21 -6.16
N ASP A 215 -17.42 -4.28 -5.67
CA ASP A 215 -18.44 -5.15 -6.24
C ASP A 215 -18.74 -4.73 -7.69
N GLU A 216 -19.03 -5.71 -8.54
CA GLU A 216 -19.41 -5.45 -9.93
C GLU A 216 -20.77 -4.77 -10.02
N ALA A 217 -21.06 -4.13 -11.15
CA ALA A 217 -22.34 -3.46 -11.39
C ALA A 217 -23.53 -4.43 -11.26
N ALA A 218 -23.36 -5.70 -11.60
CA ALA A 218 -24.35 -6.76 -11.45
C ALA A 218 -24.74 -7.02 -9.99
N ASP A 219 -23.83 -6.76 -9.04
CA ASP A 219 -24.03 -7.00 -7.61
C ASP A 219 -24.66 -5.81 -6.87
N ARG A 220 -25.08 -4.76 -7.60
CA ARG A 220 -25.71 -3.56 -7.02
C ARG A 220 -26.82 -3.90 -6.00
N SER A 221 -27.67 -4.85 -6.30
CA SER A 221 -28.77 -5.24 -5.40
C SER A 221 -28.25 -5.78 -4.07
N LYS A 222 -27.18 -6.58 -4.09
CA LYS A 222 -26.51 -7.11 -2.90
C LYS A 222 -25.88 -5.98 -2.07
N VAL A 223 -25.23 -5.02 -2.74
CA VAL A 223 -24.64 -3.84 -2.10
C VAL A 223 -25.74 -3.03 -1.40
N MET A 224 -26.84 -2.73 -2.09
CA MET A 224 -27.96 -1.95 -1.54
C MET A 224 -28.64 -2.66 -0.37
N GLN A 225 -28.84 -3.96 -0.47
CA GLN A 225 -29.37 -4.77 0.62
C GLN A 225 -28.45 -4.69 1.85
N PHE A 226 -27.14 -4.91 1.69
CA PHE A 226 -26.18 -4.83 2.76
C PHE A 226 -26.15 -3.44 3.43
N VAL A 227 -26.13 -2.36 2.64
CA VAL A 227 -26.15 -0.97 3.12
C VAL A 227 -27.39 -0.72 3.99
N LYS A 228 -28.56 -1.21 3.54
CA LYS A 228 -29.83 -1.09 4.30
C LYS A 228 -29.81 -1.89 5.61
N GLU A 229 -29.35 -3.15 5.57
CA GLU A 229 -29.29 -4.03 6.73
C GLU A 229 -28.32 -3.54 7.80
N THR A 230 -27.17 -3.01 7.39
CA THR A 230 -26.11 -2.51 8.30
C THR A 230 -26.27 -1.04 8.66
N LYS A 231 -27.31 -0.37 8.14
CA LYS A 231 -27.60 1.05 8.41
C LYS A 231 -26.41 1.97 8.11
N VAL A 232 -25.70 1.69 7.02
CA VAL A 232 -24.64 2.58 6.53
C VAL A 232 -25.24 3.96 6.24
N ASN A 233 -24.65 5.01 6.78
CA ASN A 233 -25.14 6.39 6.77
C ASN A 233 -24.26 7.36 5.97
N PHE A 234 -23.43 6.82 5.09
CA PHE A 234 -22.52 7.58 4.24
C PHE A 234 -22.66 7.14 2.77
N PRO A 235 -22.22 7.99 1.80
CA PRO A 235 -22.27 7.66 0.38
C PRO A 235 -21.53 6.37 0.04
N ILE A 236 -22.18 5.56 -0.81
CA ILE A 236 -21.56 4.39 -1.43
C ILE A 236 -21.39 4.66 -2.91
N TRP A 237 -20.18 4.41 -3.41
CA TRP A 237 -19.84 4.46 -4.82
C TRP A 237 -19.51 3.06 -5.32
N MET A 238 -19.84 2.78 -6.58
CA MET A 238 -19.75 1.45 -7.19
C MET A 238 -18.65 1.41 -8.24
N GLY A 239 -18.03 0.23 -8.42
CA GLY A 239 -17.11 -0.02 -9.51
C GLY A 239 -15.69 0.46 -9.26
N ALA A 240 -15.29 0.60 -7.99
CA ALA A 240 -13.88 0.79 -7.65
C ALA A 240 -13.06 -0.43 -8.08
N THR A 241 -11.85 -0.19 -8.52
CA THR A 241 -10.96 -1.23 -9.03
C THR A 241 -9.71 -1.37 -8.15
N THR A 242 -9.02 -2.50 -8.29
CA THR A 242 -7.68 -2.66 -7.69
C THR A 242 -6.71 -1.59 -8.20
N SER A 243 -6.83 -1.16 -9.46
CA SER A 243 -6.03 -0.06 -10.00
C SER A 243 -6.29 1.25 -9.25
N ASP A 244 -7.55 1.51 -8.87
CA ASP A 244 -7.86 2.67 -8.02
C ASP A 244 -7.19 2.53 -6.65
N MET A 245 -7.33 1.39 -5.99
CA MET A 245 -6.69 1.13 -4.71
C MET A 245 -5.17 1.39 -4.75
N LEU A 246 -4.49 0.88 -5.77
CA LEU A 246 -3.04 1.07 -5.95
C LEU A 246 -2.67 2.55 -6.14
N ARG A 247 -3.46 3.33 -6.91
CA ARG A 247 -3.26 4.78 -7.07
C ARG A 247 -3.34 5.55 -5.75
N PHE A 248 -4.15 5.05 -4.81
CA PHE A 248 -4.30 5.61 -3.47
C PHE A 248 -3.32 5.05 -2.44
N GLY A 249 -2.36 4.24 -2.88
CA GLY A 249 -1.35 3.71 -2.00
C GLY A 249 -1.75 2.46 -1.22
N LEU A 250 -2.87 1.87 -1.55
CA LEU A 250 -3.33 0.61 -1.01
C LEU A 250 -2.78 -0.56 -1.82
N GLY A 251 -2.69 -1.73 -1.21
CA GLY A 251 -2.48 -2.99 -1.92
C GLY A 251 -3.75 -3.48 -2.61
N SER A 252 -3.72 -4.71 -3.11
CA SER A 252 -4.88 -5.37 -3.74
C SER A 252 -5.87 -6.00 -2.73
N ALA A 253 -5.52 -6.02 -1.45
CA ALA A 253 -6.33 -6.65 -0.40
C ALA A 253 -7.33 -5.68 0.22
N LEU A 254 -8.55 -6.17 0.46
CA LEU A 254 -9.61 -5.43 1.16
C LEU A 254 -9.66 -5.82 2.66
N PRO A 255 -10.08 -4.90 3.53
CA PRO A 255 -10.41 -3.50 3.28
C PRO A 255 -9.17 -2.61 3.18
N GLY A 256 -9.38 -1.38 2.72
CA GLY A 256 -8.37 -0.34 2.78
C GLY A 256 -9.01 1.04 2.92
N THR A 257 -8.44 1.88 3.77
CA THR A 257 -8.96 3.23 4.01
C THR A 257 -7.90 4.29 3.75
N VAL A 258 -8.29 5.33 3.03
CA VAL A 258 -7.43 6.48 2.75
C VAL A 258 -8.03 7.71 3.45
N VAL A 259 -7.22 8.35 4.28
CA VAL A 259 -7.56 9.62 4.92
C VAL A 259 -7.07 10.74 4.02
N ILE A 260 -7.98 11.60 3.56
CA ILE A 260 -7.70 12.73 2.67
C ILE A 260 -7.98 14.01 3.46
N GLY A 261 -7.01 14.92 3.46
CA GLY A 261 -7.11 16.21 4.12
C GLY A 261 -8.06 17.18 3.44
N ARG A 262 -8.37 18.30 4.08
CA ARG A 262 -9.23 19.38 3.53
C ARG A 262 -8.68 20.00 2.25
N ASP A 263 -7.37 19.86 2.04
CA ASP A 263 -6.64 20.30 0.85
C ASP A 263 -6.74 19.31 -0.34
N GLY A 264 -7.44 18.18 -0.16
CA GLY A 264 -7.56 17.12 -1.17
C GLY A 264 -6.33 16.22 -1.29
N ARG A 265 -5.41 16.29 -0.32
CA ARG A 265 -4.19 15.47 -0.33
C ARG A 265 -4.30 14.30 0.60
N ILE A 266 -3.67 13.18 0.24
CA ILE A 266 -3.60 12.01 1.11
C ILE A 266 -2.83 12.37 2.38
N ALA A 267 -3.48 12.26 3.52
CA ALA A 267 -2.86 12.40 4.83
C ALA A 267 -2.34 11.06 5.36
N ARG A 268 -3.09 9.96 5.11
CA ARG A 268 -2.73 8.62 5.57
C ARG A 268 -3.35 7.54 4.72
N VAL A 269 -2.67 6.39 4.65
CA VAL A 269 -3.16 5.16 4.04
C VAL A 269 -3.19 4.06 5.10
N ILE A 270 -4.30 3.34 5.21
CA ILE A 270 -4.54 2.25 6.16
C ILE A 270 -4.89 1.00 5.36
N SER A 271 -3.98 0.03 5.32
CA SER A 271 -4.23 -1.28 4.72
C SER A 271 -4.78 -2.23 5.76
N GLY A 272 -5.88 -2.90 5.46
CA GLY A 272 -6.62 -3.77 6.39
C GLY A 272 -7.68 -3.01 7.20
N VAL A 273 -8.18 -3.68 8.24
CA VAL A 273 -9.27 -3.17 9.09
C VAL A 273 -8.81 -1.94 9.90
N ILE A 274 -9.65 -0.92 9.96
CA ILE A 274 -9.39 0.27 10.76
C ILE A 274 -9.39 -0.04 12.27
N ASN A 275 -8.57 0.71 13.02
CA ASN A 275 -8.78 0.87 14.46
C ASN A 275 -9.57 2.15 14.68
N GLN A 276 -10.83 2.02 15.11
CA GLN A 276 -11.75 3.15 15.28
C GLN A 276 -11.21 4.22 16.25
N ALA A 277 -10.63 3.80 17.37
CA ALA A 277 -10.13 4.74 18.37
C ALA A 277 -8.93 5.55 17.88
N ASP A 278 -8.00 4.91 17.17
CA ASP A 278 -6.85 5.58 16.61
C ASP A 278 -7.24 6.51 15.46
N LEU A 279 -8.20 6.11 14.63
CA LEU A 279 -8.69 6.93 13.52
C LEU A 279 -9.44 8.17 14.06
N LYS A 280 -10.25 8.04 15.12
CA LYS A 280 -10.90 9.19 15.78
C LYS A 280 -9.87 10.19 16.32
N LYS A 281 -8.82 9.73 17.01
CA LYS A 281 -7.73 10.62 17.51
C LYS A 281 -7.03 11.35 16.37
N GLU A 282 -6.81 10.68 15.25
CA GLU A 282 -6.20 11.29 14.08
C GLU A 282 -7.09 12.38 13.48
N ILE A 283 -8.39 12.11 13.32
CA ILE A 283 -9.37 13.09 12.85
C ILE A 283 -9.39 14.31 13.77
N ASP A 284 -9.46 14.12 15.10
CA ASP A 284 -9.42 15.21 16.09
C ASP A 284 -8.15 16.06 15.93
N SER A 285 -6.99 15.42 15.74
CA SER A 285 -5.72 16.11 15.49
C SER A 285 -5.74 16.95 14.20
N MET A 286 -6.32 16.41 13.13
CA MET A 286 -6.44 17.11 11.84
C MET A 286 -7.41 18.30 11.94
N LEU A 287 -8.50 18.16 12.69
CA LEU A 287 -9.47 19.25 12.94
C LEU A 287 -8.83 20.38 13.75
N ALA A 288 -8.13 20.05 14.83
CA ALA A 288 -7.43 21.03 15.66
C ALA A 288 -6.30 21.78 14.91
N ALA A 289 -5.59 21.10 14.02
CA ALA A 289 -4.56 21.72 13.18
C ALA A 289 -5.16 22.73 12.19
N ALA A 290 -6.31 22.43 11.62
CA ALA A 290 -7.02 23.31 10.69
C ALA A 290 -7.51 24.59 11.39
N GLU A 291 -8.02 24.50 12.62
CA GLU A 291 -8.44 25.66 13.43
C GLU A 291 -7.28 26.59 13.73
N LYS A 292 -6.12 26.06 14.11
CA LYS A 292 -4.91 26.87 14.35
C LYS A 292 -4.44 27.59 13.10
N THR A 293 -4.53 26.95 11.93
CA THR A 293 -4.15 27.57 10.65
C THR A 293 -5.12 28.70 10.27
N ALA A 294 -6.42 28.52 10.49
CA ALA A 294 -7.43 29.54 10.24
C ALA A 294 -7.29 30.76 11.17
N ALA A 295 -6.94 30.53 12.44
CA ALA A 295 -6.74 31.59 13.43
C ALA A 295 -5.48 32.45 13.16
N ASN A 296 -4.49 31.89 12.45
CA ASN A 296 -3.23 32.59 12.10
C ASN A 296 -3.26 33.34 10.76
N VAL A 297 -4.38 33.32 10.02
CA VAL A 297 -4.53 34.14 8.82
C VAL A 297 -4.72 35.60 9.26
N PRO A 298 -3.81 36.56 8.94
CA PRO A 298 -3.98 37.97 9.32
C PRO A 298 -5.21 38.51 8.59
N VAL A 299 -6.21 38.96 9.38
CA VAL A 299 -7.36 39.69 8.86
C VAL A 299 -6.85 41.00 8.30
N ASN A 300 -6.73 41.09 6.98
CA ASN A 300 -6.39 42.33 6.31
C ASN A 300 -7.58 43.30 6.48
N LYS A 301 -7.45 44.22 7.45
CA LYS A 301 -8.36 45.33 7.66
C LYS A 301 -8.16 46.35 6.52
N GLN A 302 -8.66 46.08 5.36
CA GLN A 302 -8.82 47.12 4.32
C GLN A 302 -9.97 46.73 3.38
N THR A 303 -11.18 47.05 3.77
CA THR A 303 -12.23 47.54 2.87
C THR A 303 -13.26 48.27 3.74
N GLN A 304 -12.91 49.46 4.23
CA GLN A 304 -13.92 50.44 4.55
C GLN A 304 -14.49 50.92 3.21
N VAL A 305 -15.59 50.35 2.79
CA VAL A 305 -16.40 50.89 1.74
C VAL A 305 -17.02 52.17 2.30
N ALA A 306 -16.52 53.33 1.78
CA ALA A 306 -17.09 54.63 2.03
C ALA A 306 -18.58 54.59 1.65
N SER A 307 -19.46 54.80 2.62
CA SER A 307 -20.88 55.02 2.39
C SER A 307 -21.09 56.33 1.64
N ALA A 308 -21.28 56.27 0.34
CA ALA A 308 -21.74 57.40 -0.41
C ALA A 308 -23.21 57.65 -0.11
N LYS A 309 -23.47 58.82 0.49
CA LYS A 309 -24.79 59.40 0.70
C LYS A 309 -25.55 59.54 -0.62
N PRO A 310 -26.81 59.14 -0.76
CA PRO A 310 -27.57 59.39 -1.97
C PRO A 310 -27.92 60.87 -2.05
N LYS A 311 -27.57 61.50 -3.20
CA LYS A 311 -28.06 62.81 -3.60
C LYS A 311 -29.54 62.69 -3.99
N SER A 312 -30.34 63.50 -3.35
CA SER A 312 -31.73 63.75 -3.70
C SER A 312 -31.81 64.37 -5.10
N SER A 313 -32.43 63.69 -6.06
CA SER A 313 -32.82 64.28 -7.37
C SER A 313 -34.20 64.87 -7.26
N GLU A 314 -34.24 66.17 -7.56
CA GLU A 314 -35.45 66.99 -7.74
C GLU A 314 -36.32 66.43 -8.83
N VAL A 315 -37.60 66.42 -8.55
CA VAL A 315 -38.68 66.16 -9.49
C VAL A 315 -38.88 67.41 -10.35
N SER A 316 -38.67 67.31 -11.64
CA SER A 316 -39.08 68.37 -12.60
C SER A 316 -40.33 67.86 -13.30
N SER A 317 -41.39 68.65 -13.14
CA SER A 317 -42.73 68.55 -13.77
C SER A 317 -42.68 68.81 -15.25
N VAL A 318 -43.35 67.95 -16.02
CA VAL A 318 -43.66 68.20 -17.45
C VAL A 318 -45.09 68.72 -17.53
N PRO A 319 -45.36 69.84 -18.27
CA PRO A 319 -46.71 70.26 -18.64
C PRO A 319 -47.02 69.83 -20.07
N SER A 320 -48.30 69.46 -20.27
CA SER A 320 -49.09 69.36 -21.49
C SER A 320 -48.84 68.22 -22.42
#